data_d04478c8325e81a2949fb1a9d5b9b16e
#
_entry.id   d04478c8325e81a2949fb1a9d5b9b16e
#
_cell.length_a   1.000
_cell.length_b   1.000
_cell.length_c   1.000
_cell.angle_alpha   90.00
_cell.angle_beta   90.00
_cell.angle_gamma   90.00
#
_symmetry.space_group_name_H-M   'P 1'
#
loop_
_entity.id
_entity.type
_entity.pdbx_description
1 polymer ?
#
loop_
_entity_poly.entity_id
_entity_poly.type
_entity_poly.pdbx_seq_one_letter_code
_entity_poly.pdbx_strand_id
1 'polypeptide(L)'
;MKILHISNFVQKQNGRLYWNHCFKINNGSIRNGHNLCIFSDRDQSRMNILNKFNDNKILNKNLLSTFINFDPDLVIIGHADKIHNKTLREFKTIKKNLKIIEWNVDNYYLDNTEEKFKKRSDVIDAFFITNAHKNLITCLSENNSISFFPNIFDQSIENMKIFENNNFKYDIFFALSYGVGTGKIRSKKSDYDRETYLEYIHKKLPNIKTNFFGYNNIEPIWGSFFEKSLSQSPISLNLSRKPNIKYYSSDRISQYLGNGSCIFVDINSQLNDLFE
;
A
#
# COMPACT_ATOMS: atom_id res chain seq x y z
N MET A 1 -4.55 -23.65 -2.07
CA MET A 1 -4.69 -23.12 -3.45
C MET A 1 -3.33 -22.70 -3.98
N LYS A 2 -3.17 -22.67 -5.30
CA LYS A 2 -2.07 -22.00 -6.00
C LYS A 2 -2.45 -20.55 -6.30
N ILE A 3 -1.69 -19.60 -5.82
CA ILE A 3 -1.94 -18.16 -5.98
C ILE A 3 -0.82 -17.54 -6.80
N LEU A 4 -1.16 -16.85 -7.90
CA LEU A 4 -0.22 -16.01 -8.64
C LEU A 4 -0.45 -14.55 -8.21
N HIS A 5 0.51 -13.97 -7.48
CA HIS A 5 0.46 -12.57 -7.06
C HIS A 5 1.32 -11.71 -7.98
N ILE A 6 0.66 -10.82 -8.71
CA ILE A 6 1.26 -9.89 -9.67
C ILE A 6 1.24 -8.50 -9.04
N SER A 7 2.40 -7.93 -8.77
CA SER A 7 2.49 -6.61 -8.13
C SER A 7 3.85 -5.96 -8.37
N ASN A 8 3.98 -4.74 -7.89
CA ASN A 8 5.25 -4.03 -7.84
C ASN A 8 6.05 -4.44 -6.60
N PHE A 9 6.97 -5.38 -6.74
CA PHE A 9 7.89 -5.80 -5.67
C PHE A 9 9.22 -5.04 -5.66
N VAL A 10 9.53 -4.31 -6.67
CA VAL A 10 10.73 -3.51 -7.01
C VAL A 10 11.96 -3.73 -6.13
N GLN A 11 12.76 -4.71 -6.47
CA GLN A 11 14.05 -4.98 -5.83
C GLN A 11 15.04 -3.81 -5.99
N LYS A 12 14.92 -3.03 -7.09
CA LYS A 12 15.77 -1.85 -7.36
C LYS A 12 15.72 -0.78 -6.27
N GLN A 13 14.73 -0.77 -5.40
CA GLN A 13 14.63 0.21 -4.31
C GLN A 13 15.30 -0.25 -3.01
N ASN A 14 16.35 -1.05 -3.11
CA ASN A 14 17.16 -1.48 -1.99
C ASN A 14 16.34 -2.12 -0.85
N GLY A 15 15.34 -2.94 -1.22
CA GLY A 15 14.49 -3.65 -0.27
C GLY A 15 13.39 -2.80 0.42
N ARG A 16 13.26 -1.50 0.09
CA ARG A 16 12.27 -0.61 0.73
C ARG A 16 10.82 -1.11 0.66
N LEU A 17 10.48 -1.89 -0.37
CA LEU A 17 9.13 -2.43 -0.52
C LEU A 17 8.86 -3.67 0.35
N TYR A 18 9.85 -4.19 1.07
CA TYR A 18 9.67 -5.30 2.01
C TYR A 18 8.55 -5.02 3.04
N TRP A 19 8.42 -3.77 3.49
CA TRP A 19 7.39 -3.34 4.43
C TRP A 19 6.04 -3.00 3.78
N ASN A 20 5.90 -3.24 2.48
CA ASN A 20 4.70 -2.88 1.74
C ASN A 20 3.67 -4.03 1.71
N HIS A 21 2.43 -3.70 1.40
CA HIS A 21 1.28 -4.63 1.35
C HIS A 21 1.54 -5.89 0.52
N CYS A 22 2.27 -5.78 -0.61
CA CYS A 22 2.54 -6.92 -1.47
C CYS A 22 3.27 -8.07 -0.73
N PHE A 23 4.27 -7.77 0.09
CA PHE A 23 4.96 -8.79 0.88
C PHE A 23 4.11 -9.32 2.04
N LYS A 24 3.33 -8.46 2.69
CA LYS A 24 2.41 -8.86 3.77
C LYS A 24 1.32 -9.81 3.29
N ILE A 25 0.74 -9.53 2.10
CA ILE A 25 -0.22 -10.44 1.44
C ILE A 25 0.44 -11.78 1.13
N ASN A 26 1.67 -11.77 0.64
CA ASN A 26 2.42 -12.99 0.35
C ASN A 26 2.64 -13.84 1.61
N ASN A 27 3.14 -13.21 2.68
CA ASN A 27 3.40 -13.88 3.94
C ASN A 27 2.12 -14.47 4.54
N GLY A 28 1.02 -13.68 4.52
CA GLY A 28 -0.30 -14.15 4.97
C GLY A 28 -0.80 -15.34 4.15
N SER A 29 -0.63 -15.31 2.82
CA SER A 29 -1.02 -16.41 1.94
C SER A 29 -0.25 -17.69 2.24
N ILE A 30 1.07 -17.59 2.43
CA ILE A 30 1.93 -18.73 2.76
C ILE A 30 1.57 -19.32 4.13
N ARG A 31 1.35 -18.48 5.15
CA ARG A 31 0.95 -18.93 6.49
C ARG A 31 -0.42 -19.63 6.50
N ASN A 32 -1.31 -19.26 5.58
CA ASN A 32 -2.59 -19.94 5.37
C ASN A 32 -2.46 -21.22 4.52
N GLY A 33 -1.27 -21.71 4.26
CA GLY A 33 -1.03 -22.98 3.55
C GLY A 33 -1.25 -22.89 2.04
N HIS A 34 -1.14 -21.71 1.43
CA HIS A 34 -1.26 -21.55 -0.03
C HIS A 34 0.11 -21.62 -0.71
N ASN A 35 0.15 -22.22 -1.90
CA ASN A 35 1.32 -22.18 -2.77
C ASN A 35 1.32 -20.85 -3.53
N LEU A 36 2.38 -20.07 -3.39
CA LEU A 36 2.46 -18.73 -3.93
C LEU A 36 3.54 -18.62 -5.01
N CYS A 37 3.18 -18.08 -6.16
CA CYS A 37 4.10 -17.60 -7.18
C CYS A 37 4.05 -16.08 -7.25
N ILE A 38 5.20 -15.42 -7.25
CA ILE A 38 5.32 -13.95 -7.28
C ILE A 38 5.76 -13.52 -8.67
N PHE A 39 5.09 -12.52 -9.23
CA PHE A 39 5.48 -11.87 -10.47
C PHE A 39 5.58 -10.35 -10.29
N SER A 40 6.81 -9.81 -10.35
CA SER A 40 7.06 -8.36 -10.27
C SER A 40 6.99 -7.72 -11.65
N ASP A 41 5.95 -6.95 -11.92
CA ASP A 41 5.74 -6.30 -13.22
C ASP A 41 6.87 -5.33 -13.57
N ARG A 42 7.32 -4.53 -12.60
CA ARG A 42 8.34 -3.50 -12.83
C ARG A 42 9.74 -4.06 -12.93
N ASP A 43 10.07 -5.10 -12.17
CA ASP A 43 11.39 -5.73 -12.28
C ASP A 43 11.49 -6.49 -13.59
N GLN A 44 10.47 -7.26 -13.98
CA GLN A 44 10.39 -7.93 -15.28
C GLN A 44 10.45 -6.95 -16.47
N SER A 45 9.79 -5.79 -16.33
CA SER A 45 9.87 -4.74 -17.36
C SER A 45 11.30 -4.22 -17.55
N ARG A 46 12.10 -4.17 -16.48
CA ARG A 46 13.48 -3.66 -16.49
C ARG A 46 14.50 -4.71 -16.98
N MET A 47 14.22 -5.99 -16.80
CA MET A 47 15.11 -7.08 -17.25
C MET A 47 15.30 -7.09 -18.76
N ASN A 48 14.34 -6.56 -19.53
CA ASN A 48 14.44 -6.47 -20.97
C ASN A 48 14.19 -5.04 -21.47
N ILE A 49 15.23 -4.41 -22.01
CA ILE A 49 15.18 -3.04 -22.49
C ILE A 49 14.12 -2.83 -23.59
N LEU A 50 13.81 -3.85 -24.37
CA LEU A 50 12.79 -3.79 -25.42
C LEU A 50 11.39 -3.53 -24.88
N ASN A 51 11.12 -3.83 -23.61
CA ASN A 51 9.84 -3.51 -22.98
C ASN A 51 9.53 -2.01 -22.97
N LYS A 52 10.55 -1.14 -23.01
CA LYS A 52 10.37 0.32 -23.11
C LYS A 52 9.82 0.76 -24.46
N PHE A 53 10.14 -0.01 -25.53
CA PHE A 53 9.82 0.35 -26.91
C PHE A 53 8.63 -0.40 -27.47
N ASN A 54 8.23 -1.52 -26.86
CA ASN A 54 7.19 -2.40 -27.36
C ASN A 54 5.97 -2.50 -26.41
N ASP A 55 5.74 -1.49 -25.62
CA ASP A 55 4.60 -1.43 -24.68
C ASP A 55 4.52 -2.67 -23.77
N ASN A 56 5.67 -3.09 -23.21
CA ASN A 56 5.75 -4.23 -22.29
C ASN A 56 5.25 -5.58 -22.87
N LYS A 57 5.27 -5.77 -24.19
CA LYS A 57 4.81 -7.02 -24.82
C LYS A 57 5.57 -8.25 -24.33
N ILE A 58 6.90 -8.14 -24.17
CA ILE A 58 7.72 -9.25 -23.70
C ILE A 58 7.38 -9.60 -22.25
N LEU A 59 7.21 -8.60 -21.40
CA LEU A 59 6.77 -8.77 -20.01
C LEU A 59 5.43 -9.54 -19.96
N ASN A 60 4.45 -9.12 -20.75
CA ASN A 60 3.12 -9.73 -20.77
C ASN A 60 3.16 -11.17 -21.32
N LYS A 61 4.03 -11.45 -22.32
CA LYS A 61 4.29 -12.80 -22.80
C LYS A 61 4.90 -13.69 -21.69
N ASN A 62 5.90 -13.17 -20.96
CA ASN A 62 6.53 -13.90 -19.87
C ASN A 62 5.52 -14.17 -18.74
N LEU A 63 4.64 -13.21 -18.44
CA LEU A 63 3.58 -13.40 -17.46
C LEU A 63 2.61 -14.51 -17.88
N LEU A 64 2.22 -14.55 -19.16
CA LEU A 64 1.37 -15.63 -19.69
C LEU A 64 2.05 -17.00 -19.57
N SER A 65 3.33 -17.09 -19.90
CA SER A 65 4.11 -18.33 -19.73
C SER A 65 4.19 -18.75 -18.26
N THR A 66 4.38 -17.79 -17.34
CA THR A 66 4.38 -18.05 -15.89
C THR A 66 3.02 -18.57 -15.43
N PHE A 67 1.93 -17.97 -15.91
CA PHE A 67 0.58 -18.41 -15.62
C PHE A 67 0.32 -19.86 -16.06
N ILE A 68 0.70 -20.19 -17.30
CA ILE A 68 0.55 -21.56 -17.85
C ILE A 68 1.37 -22.57 -17.04
N ASN A 69 2.63 -22.27 -16.74
CA ASN A 69 3.52 -23.18 -16.03
C ASN A 69 3.10 -23.39 -14.56
N PHE A 70 2.63 -22.33 -13.90
CA PHE A 70 2.24 -22.41 -12.51
C PHE A 70 0.82 -22.94 -12.31
N ASP A 71 -0.09 -22.72 -13.27
CA ASP A 71 -1.51 -23.10 -13.25
C ASP A 71 -2.21 -22.66 -11.95
N PRO A 72 -2.35 -21.34 -11.69
CA PRO A 72 -2.92 -20.83 -10.44
C PRO A 72 -4.43 -21.04 -10.35
N ASP A 73 -4.93 -21.20 -9.13
CA ASP A 73 -6.37 -21.22 -8.81
C ASP A 73 -6.94 -19.81 -8.64
N LEU A 74 -6.08 -18.86 -8.24
CA LEU A 74 -6.40 -17.45 -8.00
C LEU A 74 -5.26 -16.57 -8.51
N VAL A 75 -5.62 -15.46 -9.17
CA VAL A 75 -4.69 -14.39 -9.49
C VAL A 75 -5.00 -13.18 -8.61
N ILE A 76 -4.00 -12.67 -7.91
CA ILE A 76 -4.07 -11.44 -7.13
C ILE A 76 -3.25 -10.37 -7.85
N ILE A 77 -3.84 -9.21 -8.07
CA ILE A 77 -3.17 -8.07 -8.71
C ILE A 77 -3.07 -6.92 -7.70
N GLY A 78 -1.85 -6.39 -7.54
CA GLY A 78 -1.63 -5.15 -6.81
C GLY A 78 -1.31 -3.99 -7.75
N HIS A 79 -0.38 -3.11 -7.37
CA HIS A 79 0.13 -2.04 -8.21
C HIS A 79 0.93 -2.58 -9.41
N ALA A 80 0.24 -3.08 -10.43
CA ALA A 80 0.80 -3.73 -11.62
C ALA A 80 0.38 -3.02 -12.92
N ASP A 81 0.80 -1.76 -13.06
CA ASP A 81 0.39 -0.85 -14.15
C ASP A 81 0.86 -1.31 -15.54
N LYS A 82 1.85 -2.20 -15.62
CA LYS A 82 2.44 -2.68 -16.88
C LYS A 82 1.77 -3.93 -17.45
N ILE A 83 0.79 -4.46 -16.74
CA ILE A 83 0.04 -5.63 -17.18
C ILE A 83 -1.14 -5.20 -18.05
N HIS A 84 -1.27 -5.81 -19.23
CA HIS A 84 -2.34 -5.53 -20.17
C HIS A 84 -3.61 -6.33 -19.84
N ASN A 85 -4.77 -5.72 -19.97
CA ASN A 85 -6.05 -6.42 -19.85
C ASN A 85 -6.17 -7.60 -20.84
N LYS A 86 -5.56 -7.46 -22.02
CA LYS A 86 -5.52 -8.56 -22.99
C LYS A 86 -4.94 -9.83 -22.37
N THR A 87 -3.83 -9.73 -21.64
CA THR A 87 -3.18 -10.87 -20.97
C THR A 87 -4.09 -11.48 -19.90
N LEU A 88 -4.80 -10.64 -19.15
CA LEU A 88 -5.76 -11.11 -18.13
C LEU A 88 -6.97 -11.83 -18.77
N ARG A 89 -7.45 -11.35 -19.92
CA ARG A 89 -8.50 -12.06 -20.68
C ARG A 89 -8.01 -13.41 -21.21
N GLU A 90 -6.76 -13.49 -21.65
CA GLU A 90 -6.13 -14.76 -22.06
C GLU A 90 -6.10 -15.76 -20.91
N PHE A 91 -5.81 -15.33 -19.67
CA PHE A 91 -5.91 -16.19 -18.47
C PHE A 91 -7.30 -16.79 -18.31
N LYS A 92 -8.35 -15.97 -18.40
CA LYS A 92 -9.76 -16.43 -18.30
C LYS A 92 -10.17 -17.33 -19.47
N THR A 93 -9.58 -17.15 -20.65
CA THR A 93 -9.80 -18.04 -21.79
C THR A 93 -9.18 -19.41 -21.56
N ILE A 94 -7.97 -19.46 -21.01
CA ILE A 94 -7.25 -20.71 -20.70
C ILE A 94 -7.95 -21.43 -19.52
N LYS A 95 -8.33 -20.70 -18.48
CA LYS A 95 -8.95 -21.27 -17.27
C LYS A 95 -10.28 -20.57 -16.97
N LYS A 96 -11.38 -21.09 -17.48
CA LYS A 96 -12.73 -20.46 -17.46
C LYS A 96 -13.22 -20.08 -16.07
N ASN A 97 -12.90 -20.86 -15.03
CA ASN A 97 -13.34 -20.63 -13.65
C ASN A 97 -12.32 -19.81 -12.84
N LEU A 98 -11.27 -19.28 -13.47
CA LEU A 98 -10.27 -18.46 -12.80
C LEU A 98 -10.91 -17.22 -12.20
N LYS A 99 -10.56 -16.93 -10.94
CA LYS A 99 -10.86 -15.65 -10.30
C LYS A 99 -9.63 -14.76 -10.33
N ILE A 100 -9.84 -13.51 -10.69
CA ILE A 100 -8.82 -12.46 -10.69
C ILE A 100 -9.30 -11.35 -9.76
N ILE A 101 -8.56 -11.08 -8.69
CA ILE A 101 -8.87 -10.01 -7.74
C ILE A 101 -7.80 -8.93 -7.77
N GLU A 102 -8.18 -7.69 -7.48
CA GLU A 102 -7.25 -6.56 -7.41
C GLU A 102 -7.35 -5.88 -6.05
N TRP A 103 -6.19 -5.57 -5.44
CA TRP A 103 -6.13 -4.73 -4.25
C TRP A 103 -5.50 -3.38 -4.56
N ASN A 104 -5.98 -2.33 -3.89
CA ASN A 104 -5.46 -0.98 -4.07
C ASN A 104 -5.46 -0.22 -2.74
N VAL A 105 -4.34 0.48 -2.47
CA VAL A 105 -4.13 1.30 -1.26
C VAL A 105 -4.09 2.79 -1.55
N ASP A 106 -4.28 3.19 -2.81
CA ASP A 106 -4.26 4.59 -3.21
C ASP A 106 -5.56 5.30 -2.79
N ASN A 107 -5.43 6.59 -2.56
CA ASN A 107 -6.58 7.45 -2.33
C ASN A 107 -7.43 7.53 -3.60
N TYR A 108 -8.76 7.44 -3.45
CA TYR A 108 -9.72 7.54 -4.57
C TYR A 108 -9.51 8.77 -5.46
N TYR A 109 -9.19 9.92 -4.87
CA TYR A 109 -9.00 11.19 -5.62
C TYR A 109 -7.59 11.39 -6.17
N LEU A 110 -6.67 10.45 -5.96
CA LEU A 110 -5.31 10.55 -6.45
C LEU A 110 -5.09 9.68 -7.69
N ASP A 111 -4.31 10.22 -8.62
CA ASP A 111 -3.67 9.48 -9.71
C ASP A 111 -4.64 8.67 -10.60
N ASN A 112 -5.81 9.22 -10.93
CA ASN A 112 -6.78 8.58 -11.82
C ASN A 112 -7.23 7.18 -11.33
N THR A 113 -7.36 6.99 -10.03
CA THR A 113 -7.75 5.71 -9.42
C THR A 113 -9.08 5.21 -9.99
N GLU A 114 -10.06 6.11 -10.17
CA GLU A 114 -11.35 5.77 -10.79
C GLU A 114 -11.20 5.23 -12.21
N GLU A 115 -10.40 5.88 -13.05
CA GLU A 115 -10.14 5.44 -14.43
C GLU A 115 -9.43 4.09 -14.46
N LYS A 116 -8.50 3.83 -13.53
CA LYS A 116 -7.83 2.54 -13.40
C LYS A 116 -8.81 1.42 -13.10
N PHE A 117 -9.75 1.64 -12.15
CA PHE A 117 -10.79 0.67 -11.85
C PHE A 117 -11.73 0.44 -13.03
N LYS A 118 -12.25 1.51 -13.64
CA LYS A 118 -13.11 1.41 -14.83
C LYS A 118 -12.43 0.64 -15.96
N LYS A 119 -11.14 0.93 -16.20
CA LYS A 119 -10.35 0.25 -17.25
C LYS A 119 -10.24 -1.25 -17.02
N ARG A 120 -10.22 -1.72 -15.76
CA ARG A 120 -10.04 -3.14 -15.41
C ARG A 120 -11.32 -3.85 -15.00
N SER A 121 -12.44 -3.14 -14.89
CA SER A 121 -13.70 -3.68 -14.42
C SER A 121 -14.24 -4.86 -15.27
N ASP A 122 -13.83 -4.98 -16.51
CA ASP A 122 -14.22 -6.09 -17.40
C ASP A 122 -13.40 -7.38 -17.21
N VAL A 123 -12.28 -7.31 -16.51
CA VAL A 123 -11.37 -8.47 -16.31
C VAL A 123 -11.20 -8.88 -14.86
N ILE A 124 -11.45 -7.98 -13.91
CA ILE A 124 -11.34 -8.22 -12.47
C ILE A 124 -12.68 -8.70 -11.91
N ASP A 125 -12.68 -9.74 -11.09
CA ASP A 125 -13.90 -10.25 -10.46
C ASP A 125 -14.25 -9.49 -9.16
N ALA A 126 -13.22 -9.08 -8.39
CA ALA A 126 -13.44 -8.29 -7.16
C ALA A 126 -12.28 -7.33 -6.89
N PHE A 127 -12.62 -6.15 -6.38
CA PHE A 127 -11.67 -5.15 -5.93
C PHE A 127 -11.67 -5.05 -4.40
N PHE A 128 -10.47 -4.94 -3.82
CA PHE A 128 -10.24 -4.72 -2.39
C PHE A 128 -9.49 -3.41 -2.20
N ILE A 129 -10.08 -2.45 -1.48
CA ILE A 129 -9.50 -1.13 -1.35
C ILE A 129 -9.51 -0.61 0.08
N THR A 130 -8.51 0.20 0.42
CA THR A 130 -8.29 0.71 1.77
C THR A 130 -9.01 2.03 2.05
N ASN A 131 -10.11 2.30 1.37
CA ASN A 131 -10.99 3.44 1.67
C ASN A 131 -12.45 3.11 1.31
N ALA A 132 -13.39 3.73 2.01
CA ALA A 132 -14.82 3.48 1.85
C ALA A 132 -15.54 4.64 1.12
N HIS A 133 -14.93 5.17 0.06
CA HIS A 133 -15.53 6.26 -0.71
C HIS A 133 -16.77 5.78 -1.47
N LYS A 134 -17.91 6.49 -1.28
CA LYS A 134 -19.21 6.12 -1.86
C LYS A 134 -19.24 5.98 -3.39
N ASN A 135 -18.42 6.76 -4.10
CA ASN A 135 -18.39 6.73 -5.56
C ASN A 135 -17.64 5.54 -6.14
N LEU A 136 -16.99 4.71 -5.33
CA LEU A 136 -16.26 3.54 -5.83
C LEU A 136 -17.20 2.53 -6.49
N ILE A 137 -18.44 2.44 -6.02
CA ILE A 137 -19.46 1.55 -6.60
C ILE A 137 -19.74 1.91 -8.07
N THR A 138 -19.64 3.19 -8.44
CA THR A 138 -19.87 3.64 -9.83
C THR A 138 -18.76 3.22 -10.80
N CYS A 139 -17.64 2.71 -10.30
CA CYS A 139 -16.53 2.20 -11.11
C CYS A 139 -16.70 0.74 -11.52
N LEU A 140 -17.72 0.07 -10.99
CA LEU A 140 -17.94 -1.36 -11.18
C LEU A 140 -18.75 -1.65 -12.45
N SER A 141 -18.53 -2.81 -13.03
CA SER A 141 -19.46 -3.46 -13.94
C SER A 141 -20.44 -4.36 -13.14
N GLU A 142 -21.49 -4.84 -13.78
CA GLU A 142 -22.49 -5.73 -13.15
C GLU A 142 -21.88 -7.04 -12.62
N ASN A 143 -20.74 -7.46 -13.16
CA ASN A 143 -20.11 -8.75 -12.89
C ASN A 143 -18.99 -8.72 -11.85
N ASN A 144 -18.69 -7.56 -11.25
CA ASN A 144 -17.64 -7.47 -10.25
C ASN A 144 -18.15 -6.84 -8.95
N SER A 145 -17.39 -7.06 -7.90
CA SER A 145 -17.67 -6.52 -6.57
C SER A 145 -16.53 -5.66 -6.06
N ILE A 146 -16.83 -4.80 -5.09
CA ILE A 146 -15.84 -4.02 -4.37
C ILE A 146 -16.04 -4.19 -2.87
N SER A 147 -14.95 -4.32 -2.13
CA SER A 147 -14.98 -4.42 -0.69
C SER A 147 -13.92 -3.52 -0.07
N PHE A 148 -14.26 -2.92 1.05
CA PHE A 148 -13.27 -2.29 1.92
C PHE A 148 -12.37 -3.37 2.51
N PHE A 149 -11.08 -3.06 2.57
CA PHE A 149 -10.12 -3.91 3.24
C PHE A 149 -9.10 -2.99 3.95
N PRO A 150 -8.87 -3.16 5.26
CA PRO A 150 -8.00 -2.27 6.00
C PRO A 150 -6.55 -2.41 5.56
N ASN A 151 -5.74 -1.39 5.86
CA ASN A 151 -4.29 -1.52 5.73
C ASN A 151 -3.82 -2.67 6.62
N ILE A 152 -3.17 -3.66 6.02
CA ILE A 152 -2.75 -4.88 6.70
C ILE A 152 -1.39 -4.73 7.37
N PHE A 153 -1.20 -5.42 8.48
CA PHE A 153 0.10 -5.63 9.09
C PHE A 153 0.51 -7.12 9.01
N ASP A 154 1.75 -7.39 9.24
CA ASP A 154 2.31 -8.75 9.26
C ASP A 154 3.18 -8.93 10.50
N GLN A 155 2.80 -9.85 11.37
CA GLN A 155 3.52 -10.11 12.63
C GLN A 155 4.98 -10.53 12.47
N SER A 156 5.39 -10.97 11.27
CA SER A 156 6.80 -11.28 10.99
C SER A 156 7.61 -10.04 10.56
N ILE A 157 6.91 -8.96 10.20
CA ILE A 157 7.49 -7.67 9.81
C ILE A 157 7.32 -6.65 10.95
N GLU A 158 6.08 -6.44 11.38
CA GLU A 158 5.75 -5.55 12.50
C GLU A 158 5.70 -6.35 13.81
N ASN A 159 6.79 -6.36 14.59
CA ASN A 159 6.91 -7.21 15.77
C ASN A 159 7.61 -6.55 16.97
N MET A 160 7.71 -5.22 16.95
CA MET A 160 8.52 -4.50 17.95
C MET A 160 7.88 -4.43 19.34
N LYS A 161 6.56 -4.67 19.45
CA LYS A 161 5.83 -4.64 20.72
C LYS A 161 6.12 -3.40 21.57
N ILE A 162 5.99 -2.24 20.95
CA ILE A 162 6.34 -0.94 21.56
C ILE A 162 5.63 -0.74 22.91
N PHE A 163 4.41 -1.28 23.06
CA PHE A 163 3.64 -1.23 24.31
C PHE A 163 4.30 -1.95 25.51
N GLU A 164 5.29 -2.83 25.28
CA GLU A 164 6.07 -3.47 26.34
C GLU A 164 7.26 -2.60 26.80
N ASN A 165 7.59 -1.53 26.07
CA ASN A 165 8.71 -0.66 26.42
C ASN A 165 8.26 0.41 27.44
N ASN A 166 9.06 0.62 28.48
CA ASN A 166 8.81 1.62 29.52
C ASN A 166 9.80 2.79 29.49
N ASN A 167 10.72 2.82 28.55
CA ASN A 167 11.75 3.87 28.45
C ASN A 167 11.83 4.41 27.03
N PHE A 168 11.25 5.59 26.83
CA PHE A 168 11.20 6.26 25.53
C PHE A 168 12.09 7.49 25.51
N LYS A 169 12.81 7.68 24.40
CA LYS A 169 13.64 8.86 24.17
C LYS A 169 12.81 10.07 23.74
N TYR A 170 11.71 9.82 23.07
CA TYR A 170 10.78 10.81 22.52
C TYR A 170 9.35 10.49 22.94
N ASP A 171 8.47 11.47 22.87
CA ASP A 171 7.06 11.31 23.22
C ASP A 171 6.20 10.96 21.98
N ILE A 172 6.48 11.61 20.84
CA ILE A 172 5.68 11.48 19.61
C ILE A 172 6.56 11.23 18.41
N PHE A 173 6.17 10.24 17.59
CA PHE A 173 6.77 9.89 16.31
C PHE A 173 5.89 10.30 15.14
N PHE A 174 6.51 10.79 14.06
CA PHE A 174 5.89 10.94 12.75
C PHE A 174 6.92 10.91 11.63
N ALA A 175 6.61 10.21 10.53
CA ALA A 175 7.46 10.19 9.35
C ALA A 175 6.67 10.56 8.08
N LEU A 176 7.15 11.56 7.37
CA LEU A 176 6.69 11.94 6.03
C LEU A 176 7.63 11.34 4.98
N SER A 177 7.07 10.99 3.82
CA SER A 177 7.86 10.76 2.60
C SER A 177 7.75 11.98 1.71
N TYR A 178 8.85 12.42 1.09
CA TYR A 178 8.79 13.37 -0.01
C TYR A 178 8.08 12.74 -1.22
N GLY A 179 7.45 13.58 -2.04
CA GLY A 179 6.85 13.15 -3.30
C GLY A 179 7.88 12.44 -4.18
N VAL A 180 7.43 11.44 -4.93
CA VAL A 180 8.28 10.64 -5.81
C VAL A 180 9.10 11.54 -6.74
N GLY A 181 10.42 11.50 -6.60
CA GLY A 181 11.38 12.12 -7.49
C GLY A 181 11.60 13.63 -7.36
N THR A 182 10.97 14.34 -6.44
CA THR A 182 11.06 15.81 -6.37
C THR A 182 11.55 16.38 -5.04
N GLY A 183 11.76 15.57 -4.00
CA GLY A 183 12.08 16.08 -2.67
C GLY A 183 11.03 16.98 -2.04
N LYS A 184 9.87 17.18 -2.70
CA LYS A 184 8.81 18.08 -2.24
C LYS A 184 7.74 17.30 -1.47
N ILE A 185 7.33 17.85 -0.34
CA ILE A 185 6.18 17.37 0.41
C ILE A 185 4.93 17.60 -0.44
N ARG A 186 4.15 16.54 -0.69
CA ARG A 186 2.94 16.61 -1.50
C ARG A 186 1.77 17.33 -0.80
N SER A 187 1.99 17.98 0.32
CA SER A 187 0.98 18.64 1.13
C SER A 187 0.28 19.81 0.44
N LYS A 188 0.90 20.48 -0.52
CA LYS A 188 0.34 21.69 -1.18
C LYS A 188 -0.96 21.47 -1.96
N LYS A 189 -1.38 20.22 -2.22
CA LYS A 189 -2.63 19.90 -2.94
C LYS A 189 -3.70 19.25 -2.07
N SER A 190 -3.46 19.08 -0.77
CA SER A 190 -4.43 18.52 0.15
C SER A 190 -5.18 19.61 0.90
N ASP A 191 -6.43 19.36 1.23
CA ASP A 191 -7.26 20.24 2.08
C ASP A 191 -6.73 20.30 3.52
N TYR A 192 -5.70 19.52 3.82
CA TYR A 192 -5.08 19.38 5.12
C TYR A 192 -3.56 19.50 4.98
N ASP A 193 -3.01 20.58 5.53
CA ASP A 193 -1.57 20.81 5.53
C ASP A 193 -0.94 20.15 6.77
N ARG A 194 -0.21 19.05 6.52
CA ARG A 194 0.45 18.28 7.58
C ARG A 194 1.61 19.04 8.22
N GLU A 195 2.32 19.87 7.45
CA GLU A 195 3.43 20.67 7.98
C GLU A 195 2.93 21.69 8.98
N THR A 196 1.92 22.46 8.62
CA THR A 196 1.29 23.44 9.52
C THR A 196 0.80 22.79 10.82
N TYR A 197 0.30 21.54 10.76
CA TYR A 197 -0.09 20.82 11.96
C TYR A 197 1.10 20.42 12.83
N LEU A 198 2.22 19.99 12.24
CA LEU A 198 3.43 19.68 12.99
C LEU A 198 4.03 20.94 13.65
N GLU A 199 4.02 22.07 12.94
CA GLU A 199 4.41 23.37 13.49
C GLU A 199 3.51 23.79 14.65
N TYR A 200 2.20 23.57 14.52
CA TYR A 200 1.25 23.79 15.61
C TYR A 200 1.58 22.96 16.86
N ILE A 201 1.92 21.66 16.68
CA ILE A 201 2.34 20.79 17.78
C ILE A 201 3.57 21.39 18.48
N HIS A 202 4.63 21.74 17.74
CA HIS A 202 5.84 22.33 18.32
C HIS A 202 5.55 23.63 19.10
N LYS A 203 4.68 24.48 18.55
CA LYS A 203 4.34 25.76 19.17
C LYS A 203 3.48 25.61 20.43
N LYS A 204 2.54 24.67 20.42
CA LYS A 204 1.57 24.48 21.53
C LYS A 204 2.07 23.57 22.63
N LEU A 205 2.98 22.67 22.30
CA LEU A 205 3.51 21.65 23.21
C LEU A 205 5.04 21.70 23.27
N PRO A 206 5.65 22.81 23.72
CA PRO A 206 7.09 23.03 23.64
C PRO A 206 7.91 22.04 24.48
N ASN A 207 7.30 21.41 25.47
CA ASN A 207 7.96 20.43 26.35
C ASN A 207 7.90 19.00 25.81
N ILE A 208 7.14 18.75 24.75
CA ILE A 208 7.00 17.42 24.13
C ILE A 208 8.21 17.14 23.24
N LYS A 209 8.87 16.02 23.46
CA LYS A 209 9.99 15.56 22.65
C LYS A 209 9.47 14.87 21.40
N THR A 210 9.64 15.51 20.25
CA THR A 210 9.16 14.99 18.97
C THR A 210 10.25 14.29 18.19
N ASN A 211 9.89 13.22 17.46
CA ASN A 211 10.75 12.46 16.58
C ASN A 211 10.13 12.47 15.16
N PHE A 212 10.28 13.60 14.45
CA PHE A 212 9.65 13.86 13.17
C PHE A 212 10.66 13.79 12.04
N PHE A 213 10.32 13.03 10.98
CA PHE A 213 11.15 12.83 9.80
C PHE A 213 10.41 13.28 8.53
N GLY A 214 11.19 13.69 7.52
CA GLY A 214 10.65 14.24 6.27
C GLY A 214 10.03 15.63 6.45
N TYR A 215 10.39 16.35 7.51
CA TYR A 215 9.87 17.64 7.92
C TYR A 215 11.03 18.55 8.39
N ASN A 216 10.92 19.86 8.14
CA ASN A 216 11.88 20.87 8.58
C ASN A 216 13.35 20.51 8.26
N ASN A 217 13.63 20.18 7.00
CA ASN A 217 14.95 19.75 6.48
C ASN A 217 15.52 18.45 7.08
N ILE A 218 14.73 17.70 7.86
CA ILE A 218 15.10 16.37 8.30
C ILE A 218 14.69 15.37 7.20
N GLU A 219 15.67 14.55 6.76
CA GLU A 219 15.44 13.57 5.72
C GLU A 219 14.37 12.52 6.08
N PRO A 220 13.58 12.04 5.09
CA PRO A 220 12.70 10.92 5.30
C PRO A 220 13.43 9.63 5.62
N ILE A 221 12.78 8.74 6.36
CA ILE A 221 13.33 7.45 6.77
C ILE A 221 12.48 6.28 6.27
N TRP A 222 13.11 5.13 6.09
CA TRP A 222 12.48 3.89 5.64
C TRP A 222 13.16 2.66 6.24
N GLY A 223 12.50 1.51 6.12
CA GLY A 223 13.04 0.22 6.47
C GLY A 223 13.37 0.10 7.96
N SER A 224 14.45 -0.59 8.28
CA SER A 224 14.86 -0.82 9.67
C SER A 224 15.17 0.47 10.43
N PHE A 225 15.56 1.55 9.74
CA PHE A 225 15.76 2.82 10.41
C PHE A 225 14.42 3.48 10.81
N PHE A 226 13.37 3.30 10.01
CA PHE A 226 12.02 3.69 10.39
C PHE A 226 11.56 2.94 11.64
N GLU A 227 11.72 1.62 11.66
CA GLU A 227 11.33 0.79 12.81
C GLU A 227 12.09 1.19 14.09
N LYS A 228 13.42 1.29 14.02
CA LYS A 228 14.25 1.74 15.14
C LYS A 228 13.85 3.12 15.67
N SER A 229 13.46 4.03 14.77
CA SER A 229 13.03 5.38 15.16
C SER A 229 11.63 5.37 15.76
N LEU A 230 10.73 4.57 15.21
CA LEU A 230 9.37 4.37 15.72
C LEU A 230 9.40 3.82 17.16
N SER A 231 10.24 2.82 17.45
CA SER A 231 10.32 2.19 18.79
C SER A 231 10.82 3.13 19.89
N GLN A 232 11.32 4.30 19.53
CA GLN A 232 11.79 5.29 20.51
C GLN A 232 10.67 6.22 21.03
N SER A 233 9.43 6.04 20.57
CA SER A 233 8.28 6.87 20.95
C SER A 233 7.04 5.99 21.21
N PRO A 234 6.28 6.26 22.30
CA PRO A 234 5.04 5.50 22.59
C PRO A 234 3.88 5.89 21.67
N ILE A 235 3.86 7.13 21.16
CA ILE A 235 2.77 7.70 20.39
C ILE A 235 3.22 7.94 18.95
N SER A 236 2.33 7.65 18.00
CA SER A 236 2.53 7.93 16.58
C SER A 236 1.37 8.72 15.98
N LEU A 237 1.69 9.66 15.09
CA LEU A 237 0.68 10.44 14.38
C LEU A 237 0.39 9.81 13.02
N ASN A 238 -0.88 9.52 12.74
CA ASN A 238 -1.31 9.05 11.44
C ASN A 238 -2.04 10.16 10.66
N LEU A 239 -1.28 11.09 10.11
CA LEU A 239 -1.79 12.22 9.33
C LEU A 239 -1.84 11.84 7.85
N SER A 240 -3.04 11.62 7.32
CA SER A 240 -3.28 11.30 5.91
C SER A 240 -3.37 12.56 5.05
N ARG A 241 -3.22 12.42 3.71
CA ARG A 241 -3.33 13.55 2.76
C ARG A 241 -4.76 14.09 2.63
N LYS A 242 -5.75 13.22 2.82
CA LYS A 242 -7.19 13.49 2.70
C LYS A 242 -7.89 12.87 3.89
N PRO A 243 -7.90 13.55 5.06
CA PRO A 243 -8.46 12.98 6.28
C PRO A 243 -9.98 12.83 6.23
N ASN A 244 -10.65 13.54 5.33
CA ASN A 244 -12.11 13.52 5.16
C ASN A 244 -12.64 12.38 4.28
N ILE A 245 -11.79 11.44 3.88
CA ILE A 245 -12.22 10.23 3.18
C ILE A 245 -12.40 9.11 4.19
N LYS A 246 -13.61 8.57 4.26
CA LYS A 246 -13.96 7.50 5.20
C LYS A 246 -13.02 6.32 5.10
N TYR A 247 -12.43 5.93 6.24
CA TYR A 247 -11.48 4.84 6.43
C TYR A 247 -10.17 4.96 5.65
N TYR A 248 -9.92 6.09 4.98
CA TYR A 248 -8.65 6.27 4.28
C TYR A 248 -7.51 6.56 5.25
N SER A 249 -6.45 5.79 5.12
CA SER A 249 -5.17 6.02 5.77
C SER A 249 -4.01 5.70 4.83
N SER A 250 -2.85 6.25 5.11
CA SER A 250 -1.61 5.71 4.53
C SER A 250 -1.27 4.37 5.18
N ASP A 251 -0.47 3.55 4.51
CA ASP A 251 0.04 2.27 5.00
C ASP A 251 0.83 2.35 6.33
N ARG A 252 1.25 3.55 6.75
CA ARG A 252 1.86 3.78 8.06
C ARG A 252 1.00 3.33 9.23
N ILE A 253 -0.33 3.41 9.12
CA ILE A 253 -1.23 2.98 10.19
C ILE A 253 -0.98 1.52 10.55
N SER A 254 -0.80 0.66 9.55
CA SER A 254 -0.53 -0.75 9.81
C SER A 254 0.85 -0.97 10.43
N GLN A 255 1.85 -0.19 10.02
CA GLN A 255 3.18 -0.25 10.63
C GLN A 255 3.17 0.22 12.09
N TYR A 256 2.41 1.27 12.41
CA TYR A 256 2.28 1.76 13.78
C TYR A 256 1.53 0.78 14.68
N LEU A 257 0.33 0.36 14.26
CA LEU A 257 -0.50 -0.58 15.02
C LEU A 257 0.18 -1.94 15.17
N GLY A 258 0.72 -2.49 14.08
CA GLY A 258 1.39 -3.79 14.09
C GLY A 258 2.61 -3.83 15.02
N ASN A 259 3.32 -2.71 15.15
CA ASN A 259 4.43 -2.57 16.10
C ASN A 259 3.99 -2.17 17.52
N GLY A 260 2.70 -1.98 17.76
CA GLY A 260 2.16 -1.71 19.12
C GLY A 260 2.32 -0.27 19.60
N SER A 261 2.38 0.71 18.68
CA SER A 261 2.37 2.13 19.02
C SER A 261 0.95 2.62 19.28
N CYS A 262 0.78 3.52 20.24
CA CYS A 262 -0.48 4.29 20.43
C CYS A 262 -0.62 5.28 19.27
N ILE A 263 -1.77 5.25 18.56
CA ILE A 263 -1.93 6.04 17.33
C ILE A 263 -2.97 7.13 17.53
N PHE A 264 -2.61 8.35 17.11
CA PHE A 264 -3.56 9.44 16.94
C PHE A 264 -3.93 9.57 15.47
N VAL A 265 -5.23 9.47 15.17
CA VAL A 265 -5.82 9.59 13.83
C VAL A 265 -6.69 10.83 13.74
N ASP A 266 -6.86 11.35 12.52
CA ASP A 266 -7.84 12.42 12.29
C ASP A 266 -9.26 11.86 12.38
N ILE A 267 -10.09 12.47 13.23
CA ILE A 267 -11.47 12.04 13.49
C ILE A 267 -12.33 12.04 12.20
N ASN A 268 -12.05 12.93 11.25
CA ASN A 268 -12.78 13.02 10.00
C ASN A 268 -12.57 11.79 9.10
N SER A 269 -11.51 11.03 9.32
CA SER A 269 -11.27 9.76 8.61
C SER A 269 -12.16 8.63 9.10
N GLN A 270 -12.80 8.78 10.26
CA GLN A 270 -13.63 7.76 10.92
C GLN A 270 -12.90 6.41 11.13
N LEU A 271 -11.58 6.42 11.16
CA LEU A 271 -10.78 5.20 11.39
C LEU A 271 -11.01 4.62 12.78
N ASN A 272 -11.38 5.45 13.76
CA ASN A 272 -11.76 5.01 15.09
C ASN A 272 -12.96 4.05 15.10
N ASP A 273 -13.85 4.13 14.11
CA ASP A 273 -15.00 3.21 13.98
C ASP A 273 -14.60 1.76 13.68
N LEU A 274 -13.34 1.52 13.31
CA LEU A 274 -12.80 0.19 13.05
C LEU A 274 -12.27 -0.51 14.31
N PHE A 275 -12.28 0.16 15.45
CA PHE A 275 -11.79 -0.34 16.74
C PHE A 275 -12.88 -0.21 17.80
N GLU A 276 -12.96 -1.23 18.67
CA GLU A 276 -13.85 -1.25 19.83
C GLU A 276 -13.30 -0.38 20.97
#